data_a49a5680f086d8ee299eb855e3fe4312
#
_entry.id   a49a5680f086d8ee299eb855e3fe4312
#
_cell.length_a   1.000
_cell.length_b   1.000
_cell.length_c   1.000
_cell.angle_alpha   90.00
_cell.angle_beta   90.00
_cell.angle_gamma   90.00
#
_symmetry.space_group_name_H-M   'P 1'
#
loop_
_entity.id
_entity.type
_entity.pdbx_description
1 polymer ?
#
loop_
_entity_poly.entity_id
_entity_poly.type
_entity_poly.pdbx_seq_one_letter_code
_entity_poly.pdbx_strand_id
1 'polypeptide(L)'
;MTRALLFYNAHLLDEAIDSPGALLVVDDKIRAVYTGYFTNKKTTEALALSVLAEDGYEHPSVEYVDAQGLTLMPAFIDMHVHLRYPGQTQKEDLTSGLRAACAGGFGTVVAMPNTTPVVSSQMSALEIDREAASLGLAGVIQSVSITKDFGGSDTRHIEDLDASRVPLITEDGNDVASASVMFDAMTKAARRGIIVSCHSEDASLAAAAKTYRCEALKLMEAYDLAAWGADDDDDVPDEVLDKIASLLTKANDLLALAENSATIRNIMIAREAGCRVHIAHVSTAAALDAVRSAKESLSDDEADYLADEADAAYEASLDGTRYVPEAREEKRFRVTCEVTPHHLALCGTDEPFIRALVNPPLRSEDDRVVLLEGLRDGTVDVIATDHAPHTLEDKVSGSPGFTGLETAFAVCNTVLVAGGQLGAKRLSALMSANPARILGLNKGVLAPGFDADIVFVDPEEKWTVDASAFFSKGKATPFDGRELVGKVKELFVGGRRVFRYSD
;
A
#
# COMPACT_ATOMS: atom_id res chain seq x y z
N MET A 1 -33.31 -8.17 7.01
CA MET A 1 -33.16 -9.53 6.47
C MET A 1 -31.67 -9.79 6.39
N THR A 2 -31.20 -10.85 7.00
CA THR A 2 -29.81 -11.29 6.91
C THR A 2 -29.49 -11.67 5.47
N ARG A 3 -28.43 -11.14 4.92
CA ARG A 3 -27.96 -11.43 3.57
C ARG A 3 -26.87 -12.48 3.67
N ALA A 4 -27.04 -13.61 2.98
CA ALA A 4 -26.00 -14.62 2.85
C ALA A 4 -25.50 -14.68 1.40
N LEU A 5 -24.18 -14.75 1.21
CA LEU A 5 -23.52 -14.97 -0.08
C LEU A 5 -22.74 -16.26 -0.02
N LEU A 6 -22.89 -17.11 -1.02
CA LEU A 6 -22.09 -18.32 -1.16
C LEU A 6 -21.28 -18.24 -2.45
N PHE A 7 -19.98 -18.05 -2.29
CA PHE A 7 -19.01 -18.15 -3.36
C PHE A 7 -18.62 -19.63 -3.53
N TYR A 8 -18.74 -20.15 -4.73
CA TYR A 8 -18.40 -21.55 -5.05
C TYR A 8 -17.64 -21.65 -6.38
N ASN A 9 -17.07 -22.80 -6.67
CA ASN A 9 -16.25 -23.03 -7.85
C ASN A 9 -15.05 -22.06 -7.91
N ALA A 10 -14.40 -21.89 -6.77
CA ALA A 10 -13.30 -20.96 -6.56
C ALA A 10 -11.99 -21.70 -6.23
N HIS A 11 -10.88 -21.02 -6.45
CA HIS A 11 -9.61 -21.32 -5.83
C HIS A 11 -9.39 -20.32 -4.68
N LEU A 12 -9.33 -20.78 -3.44
CA LEU A 12 -9.11 -19.94 -2.27
C LEU A 12 -7.61 -19.78 -2.03
N LEU A 13 -7.16 -18.53 -1.93
CA LEU A 13 -5.76 -18.20 -1.72
C LEU A 13 -5.61 -17.10 -0.69
N ASP A 14 -4.96 -17.41 0.43
CA ASP A 14 -4.44 -16.42 1.37
C ASP A 14 -3.05 -16.84 1.87
N GLU A 15 -2.55 -16.26 2.96
CA GLU A 15 -1.23 -16.63 3.51
C GLU A 15 -1.16 -18.09 4.02
N ALA A 16 -2.30 -18.69 4.40
CA ALA A 16 -2.40 -20.06 4.93
C ALA A 16 -3.02 -21.01 3.91
N ILE A 17 -4.03 -20.57 3.17
CA ILE A 17 -4.83 -21.38 2.26
C ILE A 17 -4.28 -21.28 0.83
N ASP A 18 -4.26 -22.39 0.10
CA ASP A 18 -3.99 -22.48 -1.35
C ASP A 18 -4.68 -23.76 -1.83
N SER A 19 -5.97 -23.67 -2.16
CA SER A 19 -6.81 -24.84 -2.41
C SER A 19 -8.11 -24.48 -3.15
N PRO A 20 -8.64 -25.34 -4.00
CA PRO A 20 -10.02 -25.23 -4.41
C PRO A 20 -10.95 -25.11 -3.21
N GLY A 21 -12.03 -24.33 -3.31
CA GLY A 21 -12.90 -24.13 -2.16
C GLY A 21 -14.17 -23.37 -2.43
N ALA A 22 -14.87 -23.08 -1.33
CA ALA A 22 -16.06 -22.24 -1.29
C ALA A 22 -16.05 -21.39 -0.03
N LEU A 23 -16.71 -20.25 -0.06
CA LEU A 23 -16.76 -19.29 1.03
C LEU A 23 -18.20 -18.87 1.30
N LEU A 24 -18.65 -18.97 2.54
CA LEU A 24 -19.95 -18.47 3.00
C LEU A 24 -19.75 -17.15 3.73
N VAL A 25 -20.45 -16.12 3.28
CA VAL A 25 -20.48 -14.80 3.91
C VAL A 25 -21.89 -14.56 4.44
N VAL A 26 -22.00 -14.01 5.65
CA VAL A 26 -23.25 -13.57 6.26
C VAL A 26 -23.10 -12.11 6.63
N ASP A 27 -23.96 -11.28 6.07
CA ASP A 27 -23.91 -9.81 6.16
C ASP A 27 -22.56 -9.27 5.65
N ASP A 28 -21.67 -8.84 6.53
CA ASP A 28 -20.36 -8.28 6.21
C ASP A 28 -19.19 -9.17 6.65
N LYS A 29 -19.48 -10.40 7.18
CA LYS A 29 -18.47 -11.29 7.72
C LYS A 29 -18.36 -12.62 6.97
N ILE A 30 -17.15 -13.16 6.92
CA ILE A 30 -16.90 -14.54 6.52
C ILE A 30 -17.46 -15.45 7.62
N ARG A 31 -18.40 -16.32 7.27
CA ARG A 31 -19.02 -17.25 8.24
C ARG A 31 -18.41 -18.64 8.17
N ALA A 32 -18.04 -19.12 7.00
CA ALA A 32 -17.40 -20.42 6.85
C ALA A 32 -16.51 -20.46 5.61
N VAL A 33 -15.44 -21.23 5.71
CA VAL A 33 -14.48 -21.51 4.63
C VAL A 33 -14.46 -23.01 4.43
N TYR A 34 -14.67 -23.46 3.19
CA TYR A 34 -14.67 -24.85 2.82
C TYR A 34 -13.52 -25.11 1.83
N THR A 35 -12.57 -25.94 2.20
CA THR A 35 -11.49 -26.38 1.30
C THR A 35 -11.85 -27.68 0.59
N GLY A 36 -11.60 -27.77 -0.70
CA GLY A 36 -11.91 -28.92 -1.54
C GLY A 36 -12.66 -28.53 -2.83
N TYR A 37 -13.10 -29.51 -3.58
CA TYR A 37 -13.77 -29.27 -4.89
C TYR A 37 -15.27 -29.00 -4.70
N PHE A 38 -15.66 -27.74 -4.75
CA PHE A 38 -17.04 -27.25 -4.64
C PHE A 38 -17.53 -26.64 -5.97
N THR A 39 -17.46 -27.43 -7.04
CA THR A 39 -17.91 -27.01 -8.39
C THR A 39 -19.42 -27.17 -8.59
N ASN A 40 -20.08 -27.95 -7.73
CA ASN A 40 -21.51 -28.23 -7.83
C ASN A 40 -22.30 -27.36 -6.82
N LYS A 41 -23.10 -26.43 -7.36
CA LYS A 41 -23.95 -25.53 -6.58
C LYS A 41 -24.79 -26.27 -5.50
N LYS A 42 -25.46 -27.40 -5.86
CA LYS A 42 -26.35 -28.09 -4.92
C LYS A 42 -25.64 -28.67 -3.71
N THR A 43 -24.43 -29.21 -3.91
CA THR A 43 -23.63 -29.78 -2.79
C THR A 43 -23.17 -28.67 -1.85
N THR A 44 -22.69 -27.55 -2.41
CA THR A 44 -22.21 -26.39 -1.65
C THR A 44 -23.37 -25.71 -0.92
N GLU A 45 -24.55 -25.63 -1.58
CA GLU A 45 -25.77 -25.08 -1.00
C GLU A 45 -26.21 -25.86 0.26
N ALA A 46 -26.18 -27.18 0.23
CA ALA A 46 -26.56 -28.00 1.37
C ALA A 46 -25.68 -27.74 2.60
N LEU A 47 -24.36 -27.57 2.39
CA LEU A 47 -23.43 -27.23 3.45
C LEU A 47 -23.71 -25.82 4.03
N ALA A 48 -23.91 -24.83 3.16
CA ALA A 48 -24.21 -23.46 3.59
C ALA A 48 -25.52 -23.39 4.38
N LEU A 49 -26.57 -24.06 3.92
CA LEU A 49 -27.86 -24.12 4.60
C LEU A 49 -27.76 -24.83 5.97
N SER A 50 -26.92 -25.87 6.10
CA SER A 50 -26.66 -26.53 7.40
C SER A 50 -26.06 -25.56 8.40
N VAL A 51 -25.03 -24.81 8.01
CA VAL A 51 -24.38 -23.80 8.88
C VAL A 51 -25.35 -22.68 9.27
N LEU A 52 -26.13 -22.18 8.31
CA LEU A 52 -27.12 -21.14 8.58
C LEU A 52 -28.25 -21.63 9.49
N ALA A 53 -28.66 -22.90 9.38
CA ALA A 53 -29.65 -23.49 10.28
C ALA A 53 -29.10 -23.66 11.72
N GLU A 54 -27.82 -24.04 11.88
CA GLU A 54 -27.13 -24.09 13.19
C GLU A 54 -27.07 -22.72 13.85
N ASP A 55 -26.93 -21.64 13.06
CA ASP A 55 -26.96 -20.26 13.52
C ASP A 55 -28.39 -19.74 13.81
N GLY A 56 -29.42 -20.55 13.61
CA GLY A 56 -30.82 -20.22 13.92
C GLY A 56 -31.55 -19.46 12.77
N TYR A 57 -31.02 -19.44 11.56
CA TYR A 57 -31.70 -18.87 10.40
C TYR A 57 -32.70 -19.88 9.82
N GLU A 58 -34.00 -19.68 10.07
CA GLU A 58 -35.04 -20.63 9.63
C GLU A 58 -35.28 -20.65 8.10
N HIS A 59 -35.14 -19.50 7.41
CA HIS A 59 -35.34 -19.37 5.96
C HIS A 59 -34.40 -18.32 5.37
N PRO A 60 -33.05 -18.60 5.35
CA PRO A 60 -32.09 -17.62 4.85
C PRO A 60 -32.22 -17.43 3.33
N SER A 61 -32.17 -16.19 2.87
CA SER A 61 -32.01 -15.89 1.46
C SER A 61 -30.51 -15.94 1.12
N VAL A 62 -30.10 -16.93 0.34
CA VAL A 62 -28.70 -17.09 -0.10
C VAL A 62 -28.57 -16.67 -1.55
N GLU A 63 -27.68 -15.72 -1.80
CA GLU A 63 -27.21 -15.36 -3.13
C GLU A 63 -26.01 -16.26 -3.49
N TYR A 64 -26.03 -16.85 -4.68
CA TYR A 64 -24.99 -17.76 -5.15
C TYR A 64 -24.11 -17.06 -6.19
N VAL A 65 -22.81 -17.04 -5.95
CA VAL A 65 -21.83 -16.46 -6.85
C VAL A 65 -20.90 -17.57 -7.35
N ASP A 66 -21.00 -17.90 -8.64
CA ASP A 66 -20.08 -18.81 -9.31
C ASP A 66 -18.78 -18.07 -9.60
N ALA A 67 -17.69 -18.47 -8.97
CA ALA A 67 -16.39 -17.88 -9.19
C ALA A 67 -15.73 -18.31 -10.52
N GLN A 68 -16.33 -19.29 -11.22
CA GLN A 68 -15.86 -19.74 -12.54
C GLN A 68 -14.39 -20.18 -12.58
N GLY A 69 -13.88 -20.67 -11.46
CA GLY A 69 -12.49 -21.09 -11.33
C GLY A 69 -11.49 -19.95 -10.99
N LEU A 70 -11.96 -18.71 -10.85
CA LEU A 70 -11.12 -17.60 -10.44
C LEU A 70 -10.56 -17.81 -9.03
N THR A 71 -9.44 -17.16 -8.76
CA THR A 71 -8.83 -17.15 -7.43
C THR A 71 -9.50 -16.09 -6.57
N LEU A 72 -10.01 -16.49 -5.39
CA LEU A 72 -10.50 -15.62 -4.33
C LEU A 72 -9.39 -15.37 -3.33
N MET A 73 -9.07 -14.13 -3.13
CA MET A 73 -8.10 -13.67 -2.13
C MET A 73 -8.79 -12.68 -1.16
N PRO A 74 -8.23 -12.47 0.05
CA PRO A 74 -8.60 -11.30 0.82
C PRO A 74 -8.33 -10.05 -0.02
N ALA A 75 -9.23 -9.07 0.00
CA ALA A 75 -9.01 -7.80 -0.68
C ALA A 75 -7.69 -7.15 -0.20
N PHE A 76 -6.99 -6.52 -1.13
CA PHE A 76 -5.72 -5.88 -0.83
C PHE A 76 -5.91 -4.64 0.05
N ILE A 77 -4.87 -4.32 0.83
CA ILE A 77 -4.81 -3.14 1.70
C ILE A 77 -3.57 -2.36 1.32
N ASP A 78 -3.78 -1.11 0.91
CA ASP A 78 -2.69 -0.21 0.55
C ASP A 78 -2.38 0.75 1.71
N MET A 79 -1.16 0.70 2.22
CA MET A 79 -0.75 1.56 3.32
C MET A 79 -0.28 2.96 2.88
N HIS A 80 -0.24 3.22 1.55
CA HIS A 80 0.35 4.45 1.03
C HIS A 80 -0.29 4.91 -0.28
N VAL A 81 -1.26 5.85 -0.19
CA VAL A 81 -1.89 6.43 -1.38
C VAL A 81 -2.12 7.94 -1.24
N HIS A 82 -2.03 8.66 -2.36
CA HIS A 82 -2.34 10.09 -2.45
C HIS A 82 -3.66 10.31 -3.19
N LEU A 83 -4.77 10.39 -2.46
CA LEU A 83 -6.08 10.68 -3.05
C LEU A 83 -6.27 12.14 -3.46
N ARG A 84 -5.26 12.99 -3.19
CA ARG A 84 -5.24 14.41 -3.56
C ARG A 84 -6.44 15.21 -3.05
N TYR A 85 -7.19 14.68 -2.11
CA TYR A 85 -8.38 15.26 -1.50
C TYR A 85 -8.11 15.48 0.00
N PRO A 86 -8.45 16.69 0.50
CA PRO A 86 -9.03 17.85 -0.19
C PRO A 86 -8.02 18.69 -0.99
N GLY A 87 -8.53 19.53 -1.91
CA GLY A 87 -7.85 20.70 -2.47
C GLY A 87 -6.98 20.50 -3.70
N GLN A 88 -6.72 19.25 -4.15
CA GLN A 88 -5.95 18.96 -5.37
C GLN A 88 -6.76 18.08 -6.35
N THR A 89 -8.07 18.29 -6.39
CA THR A 89 -9.03 17.41 -7.08
C THR A 89 -8.89 17.37 -8.61
N GLN A 90 -8.09 18.28 -9.19
CA GLN A 90 -7.70 18.20 -10.60
C GLN A 90 -6.73 17.02 -10.87
N LYS A 91 -5.96 16.60 -9.86
CA LYS A 91 -5.02 15.46 -9.98
C LYS A 91 -5.70 14.14 -9.67
N GLU A 92 -6.52 14.10 -8.61
CA GLU A 92 -7.30 12.96 -8.16
C GLU A 92 -8.39 13.45 -7.19
N ASP A 93 -9.49 12.68 -7.05
CA ASP A 93 -10.49 12.89 -6.01
C ASP A 93 -10.92 11.57 -5.37
N LEU A 94 -11.73 11.64 -4.31
CA LEU A 94 -12.19 10.43 -3.61
C LEU A 94 -12.88 9.44 -4.54
N THR A 95 -13.70 9.91 -5.47
CA THR A 95 -14.46 9.02 -6.36
C THR A 95 -13.56 8.31 -7.36
N SER A 96 -12.69 9.04 -8.04
CA SER A 96 -11.78 8.46 -9.05
C SER A 96 -10.70 7.60 -8.40
N GLY A 97 -10.08 8.07 -7.30
CA GLY A 97 -9.08 7.29 -6.57
C GLY A 97 -9.64 6.01 -5.95
N LEU A 98 -10.84 6.05 -5.35
CA LEU A 98 -11.46 4.83 -4.81
C LEU A 98 -11.97 3.88 -5.88
N ARG A 99 -12.36 4.38 -7.07
CA ARG A 99 -12.63 3.50 -8.22
C ARG A 99 -11.35 2.83 -8.71
N ALA A 100 -10.25 3.56 -8.77
CA ALA A 100 -8.94 3.00 -9.10
C ALA A 100 -8.49 1.94 -8.08
N ALA A 101 -8.69 2.20 -6.78
CA ALA A 101 -8.45 1.23 -5.72
C ALA A 101 -9.29 -0.04 -5.92
N CYS A 102 -10.59 0.11 -6.16
CA CYS A 102 -11.48 -1.03 -6.43
C CYS A 102 -11.04 -1.84 -7.67
N ALA A 103 -10.65 -1.16 -8.75
CA ALA A 103 -10.18 -1.82 -9.97
C ALA A 103 -8.83 -2.53 -9.77
N GLY A 104 -7.99 -2.03 -8.86
CA GLY A 104 -6.75 -2.66 -8.42
C GLY A 104 -6.92 -3.79 -7.39
N GLY A 105 -8.17 -4.03 -6.91
CA GLY A 105 -8.46 -5.06 -5.90
C GLY A 105 -8.26 -4.62 -4.46
N PHE A 106 -8.04 -3.32 -4.21
CA PHE A 106 -7.87 -2.77 -2.88
C PHE A 106 -9.22 -2.49 -2.21
N GLY A 107 -9.49 -3.20 -1.11
CA GLY A 107 -10.68 -3.00 -0.27
C GLY A 107 -10.50 -1.90 0.77
N THR A 108 -9.26 -1.55 1.09
CA THR A 108 -8.91 -0.50 2.06
C THR A 108 -7.63 0.21 1.63
N VAL A 109 -7.59 1.54 1.78
CA VAL A 109 -6.41 2.35 1.49
C VAL A 109 -6.13 3.34 2.64
N VAL A 110 -4.85 3.59 2.92
CA VAL A 110 -4.40 4.64 3.86
C VAL A 110 -4.02 5.88 3.05
N ALA A 111 -4.77 6.96 3.23
CA ALA A 111 -4.56 8.20 2.49
C ALA A 111 -3.56 9.11 3.20
N MET A 112 -2.59 9.64 2.44
CA MET A 112 -1.57 10.55 2.94
C MET A 112 -2.15 11.94 3.22
N PRO A 113 -1.62 12.69 4.23
CA PRO A 113 -2.20 13.95 4.70
C PRO A 113 -1.72 15.19 3.92
N ASN A 114 -0.85 15.03 2.91
CA ASN A 114 -0.21 16.10 2.13
C ASN A 114 -1.16 16.77 1.11
N THR A 115 -2.26 17.23 1.60
CA THR A 115 -3.37 17.85 0.86
C THR A 115 -3.44 19.37 1.09
N THR A 116 -4.46 20.04 0.56
CA THR A 116 -4.67 21.46 0.74
C THR A 116 -6.12 21.73 1.19
N PRO A 117 -6.37 22.00 2.49
CA PRO A 117 -5.39 22.07 3.59
C PRO A 117 -4.78 20.71 3.94
N VAL A 118 -3.63 20.72 4.63
CA VAL A 118 -3.02 19.53 5.20
C VAL A 118 -3.95 18.92 6.26
N VAL A 119 -4.09 17.61 6.29
CA VAL A 119 -4.89 16.93 7.32
C VAL A 119 -4.10 16.83 8.61
N SER A 120 -4.37 17.73 9.57
CA SER A 120 -3.62 17.86 10.83
C SER A 120 -4.50 17.68 12.06
N SER A 121 -5.67 17.05 11.93
CA SER A 121 -6.57 16.77 13.06
C SER A 121 -7.40 15.52 12.83
N GLN A 122 -7.74 14.83 13.93
CA GLN A 122 -8.66 13.69 13.87
C GLN A 122 -10.04 14.07 13.30
N MET A 123 -10.53 15.28 13.59
CA MET A 123 -11.82 15.73 13.09
C MET A 123 -11.82 15.76 11.55
N SER A 124 -10.81 16.39 10.95
CA SER A 124 -10.68 16.45 9.49
C SER A 124 -10.50 15.07 8.87
N ALA A 125 -9.71 14.19 9.50
CA ALA A 125 -9.54 12.82 9.04
C ALA A 125 -10.87 12.05 9.03
N LEU A 126 -11.65 12.12 10.12
CA LEU A 126 -12.95 11.45 10.22
C LEU A 126 -14.03 12.05 9.29
N GLU A 127 -13.92 13.30 8.90
CA GLU A 127 -14.79 13.90 7.89
C GLU A 127 -14.53 13.28 6.51
N ILE A 128 -13.26 13.13 6.14
CA ILE A 128 -12.85 12.52 4.87
C ILE A 128 -13.25 11.03 4.85
N ASP A 129 -13.00 10.28 5.93
CA ASP A 129 -13.39 8.88 6.05
C ASP A 129 -14.91 8.69 5.87
N ARG A 130 -15.73 9.57 6.46
CA ARG A 130 -17.19 9.51 6.32
C ARG A 130 -17.64 9.84 4.91
N GLU A 131 -17.02 10.82 4.26
CA GLU A 131 -17.32 11.17 2.89
C GLU A 131 -16.96 10.00 1.95
N ALA A 132 -15.77 9.42 2.10
CA ALA A 132 -15.34 8.24 1.37
C ALA A 132 -16.29 7.05 1.57
N ALA A 133 -16.69 6.77 2.80
CA ALA A 133 -17.64 5.70 3.13
C ALA A 133 -19.01 5.89 2.46
N SER A 134 -19.45 7.14 2.26
CA SER A 134 -20.72 7.46 1.59
C SER A 134 -20.75 7.06 0.11
N LEU A 135 -19.58 6.88 -0.51
CA LEU A 135 -19.45 6.44 -1.90
C LEU A 135 -19.70 4.94 -2.07
N GLY A 136 -19.61 4.15 -0.98
CA GLY A 136 -19.81 2.70 -1.01
C GLY A 136 -18.82 1.95 -1.88
N LEU A 137 -17.56 2.43 -1.92
CA LEU A 137 -16.41 1.85 -2.62
C LEU A 137 -15.42 1.25 -1.61
N ALA A 138 -14.10 1.30 -1.90
CA ALA A 138 -13.07 0.91 -0.94
C ALA A 138 -13.11 1.77 0.33
N GLY A 139 -12.71 1.21 1.47
CA GLY A 139 -12.56 1.94 2.73
C GLY A 139 -11.34 2.85 2.71
N VAL A 140 -11.44 4.00 3.38
CA VAL A 140 -10.33 4.92 3.59
C VAL A 140 -9.97 4.97 5.07
N ILE A 141 -8.69 5.00 5.36
CA ILE A 141 -8.10 5.37 6.64
C ILE A 141 -7.29 6.63 6.37
N GLN A 142 -7.79 7.77 6.79
CA GLN A 142 -7.07 9.03 6.58
C GLN A 142 -6.00 9.20 7.67
N SER A 143 -4.73 9.28 7.26
CA SER A 143 -3.63 9.63 8.15
C SER A 143 -3.63 11.12 8.51
N VAL A 144 -2.91 11.48 9.57
CA VAL A 144 -2.74 12.85 10.04
C VAL A 144 -1.27 13.22 10.00
N SER A 145 -0.96 14.49 9.79
CA SER A 145 0.42 14.98 9.75
C SER A 145 1.16 14.79 11.09
N ILE A 146 2.47 14.57 11.04
CA ILE A 146 3.33 14.50 12.25
C ILE A 146 3.44 15.89 12.89
N THR A 147 3.73 16.89 12.08
CA THR A 147 3.73 18.30 12.56
C THR A 147 2.50 19.01 12.02
N LYS A 148 1.91 19.86 12.84
CA LYS A 148 0.69 20.60 12.46
C LYS A 148 0.93 21.39 11.17
N ASP A 149 0.08 21.13 10.17
CA ASP A 149 0.08 21.79 8.85
C ASP A 149 1.44 21.73 8.14
N PHE A 150 2.23 20.66 8.41
CA PHE A 150 3.61 20.48 7.94
C PHE A 150 4.54 21.66 8.34
N GLY A 151 4.25 22.27 9.48
CA GLY A 151 5.02 23.41 9.99
C GLY A 151 6.39 23.05 10.59
N GLY A 152 6.74 21.78 10.67
CA GLY A 152 8.06 21.28 11.08
C GLY A 152 8.38 21.41 12.58
N SER A 153 7.42 21.79 13.44
CA SER A 153 7.71 22.04 14.87
C SER A 153 6.60 21.70 15.86
N ASP A 154 5.32 21.91 15.54
CA ASP A 154 4.21 21.71 16.46
C ASP A 154 3.64 20.30 16.34
N THR A 155 3.79 19.49 17.40
CA THR A 155 3.36 18.09 17.49
C THR A 155 2.25 17.88 18.53
N ARG A 156 1.69 18.97 19.13
CA ARG A 156 0.75 18.87 20.26
C ARG A 156 -0.56 18.17 19.91
N HIS A 157 -1.02 18.29 18.66
CA HIS A 157 -2.25 17.65 18.19
C HIS A 157 -2.19 16.13 18.23
N ILE A 158 -1.01 15.50 18.28
CA ILE A 158 -0.85 14.04 18.40
C ILE A 158 -1.46 13.54 19.73
N GLU A 159 -1.41 14.33 20.80
CA GLU A 159 -1.96 13.98 22.09
C GLU A 159 -3.51 13.85 22.09
N ASP A 160 -4.16 14.47 21.12
CA ASP A 160 -5.63 14.45 20.96
C ASP A 160 -6.11 13.32 20.01
N LEU A 161 -5.19 12.55 19.39
CA LEU A 161 -5.53 11.50 18.45
C LEU A 161 -5.92 10.21 19.17
N ASP A 162 -6.89 9.50 18.61
CA ASP A 162 -7.31 8.14 19.00
C ASP A 162 -6.78 7.14 17.97
N ALA A 163 -5.89 6.24 18.38
CA ALA A 163 -5.29 5.23 17.52
C ALA A 163 -6.32 4.30 16.84
N SER A 164 -7.50 4.08 17.48
CA SER A 164 -8.57 3.31 16.86
C SER A 164 -9.20 4.00 15.63
N ARG A 165 -8.99 5.30 15.48
CA ARG A 165 -9.50 6.13 14.39
C ARG A 165 -8.39 6.60 13.44
N VAL A 166 -7.25 6.99 14.01
CA VAL A 166 -6.04 7.44 13.29
C VAL A 166 -4.88 6.54 13.72
N PRO A 167 -4.74 5.35 13.12
CA PRO A 167 -3.70 4.40 13.54
C PRO A 167 -2.29 4.81 13.13
N LEU A 168 -2.18 5.75 12.18
CA LEU A 168 -0.93 6.13 11.56
C LEU A 168 -0.87 7.63 11.32
N ILE A 169 0.28 8.22 11.62
CA ILE A 169 0.63 9.62 11.26
C ILE A 169 1.86 9.64 10.38
N THR A 170 1.95 10.65 9.52
CA THR A 170 3.07 10.79 8.58
C THR A 170 3.29 12.24 8.17
N GLU A 171 4.50 12.58 7.78
CA GLU A 171 4.86 13.85 7.13
C GLU A 171 5.08 13.66 5.63
N ASP A 172 4.43 12.67 5.02
CA ASP A 172 4.72 12.18 3.67
C ASP A 172 4.84 13.28 2.61
N GLY A 173 5.78 13.04 1.69
CA GLY A 173 6.30 14.01 0.73
C GLY A 173 7.35 14.94 1.34
N ASN A 174 7.58 14.84 2.64
CA ASN A 174 8.65 15.49 3.41
C ASN A 174 9.09 14.57 4.55
N ASP A 175 10.16 14.91 5.26
CA ASP A 175 10.48 14.31 6.54
C ASP A 175 10.60 15.42 7.60
N VAL A 176 10.38 15.09 8.86
CA VAL A 176 10.60 16.04 9.95
C VAL A 176 12.09 16.29 10.09
N ALA A 177 12.55 17.46 9.64
CA ALA A 177 13.97 17.79 9.57
C ALA A 177 14.67 17.82 10.95
N SER A 178 13.96 18.24 12.01
CA SER A 178 14.49 18.32 13.36
C SER A 178 14.39 16.99 14.09
N ALA A 179 15.51 16.37 14.44
CA ALA A 179 15.56 15.14 15.23
C ALA A 179 14.87 15.28 16.60
N SER A 180 14.95 16.45 17.25
CA SER A 180 14.25 16.68 18.52
C SER A 180 12.74 16.79 18.38
N VAL A 181 12.24 17.36 17.29
CA VAL A 181 10.80 17.39 16.98
C VAL A 181 10.30 16.00 16.64
N MET A 182 11.05 15.22 15.83
CA MET A 182 10.71 13.83 15.53
C MET A 182 10.68 12.96 16.79
N PHE A 183 11.64 13.13 17.71
CA PHE A 183 11.68 12.42 18.99
C PHE A 183 10.45 12.76 19.86
N ASP A 184 10.09 14.05 19.95
CA ASP A 184 8.89 14.49 20.68
C ASP A 184 7.61 13.91 20.05
N ALA A 185 7.49 13.92 18.72
CA ALA A 185 6.37 13.34 17.99
C ALA A 185 6.26 11.82 18.23
N MET A 186 7.38 11.08 18.05
CA MET A 186 7.41 9.64 18.26
C MET A 186 7.11 9.25 19.71
N THR A 187 7.57 10.04 20.69
CA THR A 187 7.25 9.84 22.11
C THR A 187 5.75 9.98 22.40
N LYS A 188 5.09 10.98 21.78
CA LYS A 188 3.64 11.17 21.90
C LYS A 188 2.88 10.06 21.18
N ALA A 189 3.28 9.70 19.96
CA ALA A 189 2.70 8.62 19.19
C ALA A 189 2.79 7.27 19.93
N ALA A 190 3.93 6.96 20.55
CA ALA A 190 4.13 5.75 21.35
C ALA A 190 3.12 5.65 22.51
N ARG A 191 2.89 6.75 23.24
CA ARG A 191 1.90 6.81 24.33
C ARG A 191 0.47 6.59 23.86
N ARG A 192 0.19 6.89 22.60
CA ARG A 192 -1.14 6.77 21.98
C ARG A 192 -1.32 5.46 21.21
N GLY A 193 -0.27 4.63 21.08
CA GLY A 193 -0.29 3.42 20.26
C GLY A 193 -0.37 3.70 18.76
N ILE A 194 0.04 4.89 18.32
CA ILE A 194 -0.03 5.33 16.93
C ILE A 194 1.29 4.99 16.22
N ILE A 195 1.21 4.56 14.97
CA ILE A 195 2.36 4.28 14.10
C ILE A 195 2.85 5.61 13.50
N VAL A 196 4.17 5.82 13.50
CA VAL A 196 4.78 6.91 12.75
C VAL A 196 5.33 6.34 11.45
N SER A 197 4.70 6.68 10.32
CA SER A 197 5.20 6.35 8.97
C SER A 197 6.14 7.44 8.51
N CYS A 198 7.37 7.07 8.18
CA CYS A 198 8.43 7.99 7.81
C CYS A 198 8.67 7.96 6.31
N HIS A 199 8.43 9.11 5.64
CA HIS A 199 9.01 9.40 4.34
C HIS A 199 10.49 9.74 4.55
N SER A 200 11.32 8.70 4.63
CA SER A 200 12.71 8.85 5.06
C SER A 200 13.55 9.57 4.01
N GLU A 201 13.57 10.91 4.06
CA GLU A 201 14.34 11.74 3.14
C GLU A 201 14.97 12.94 3.87
N ASP A 202 16.29 13.06 3.88
CA ASP A 202 16.97 14.25 4.39
C ASP A 202 16.70 15.44 3.47
N ALA A 203 15.99 16.45 3.99
CA ALA A 203 15.56 17.61 3.23
C ALA A 203 16.70 18.43 2.62
N SER A 204 17.89 18.45 3.24
CA SER A 204 19.05 19.21 2.74
C SER A 204 19.68 18.53 1.53
N LEU A 205 19.78 17.20 1.56
CA LEU A 205 20.29 16.39 0.45
C LEU A 205 19.29 16.37 -0.70
N ALA A 206 17.98 16.26 -0.41
CA ALA A 206 16.92 16.34 -1.40
C ALA A 206 16.91 17.70 -2.13
N ALA A 207 17.10 18.81 -1.38
CA ALA A 207 17.23 20.14 -1.97
C ALA A 207 18.46 20.27 -2.90
N ALA A 208 19.59 19.66 -2.53
CA ALA A 208 20.78 19.62 -3.37
C ALA A 208 20.55 18.79 -4.65
N ALA A 209 19.91 17.62 -4.53
CA ALA A 209 19.55 16.75 -5.65
C ALA A 209 18.61 17.44 -6.65
N LYS A 210 17.65 18.23 -6.15
CA LYS A 210 16.70 18.98 -6.98
C LYS A 210 17.38 19.87 -8.02
N THR A 211 18.54 20.46 -7.70
CA THR A 211 19.28 21.31 -8.63
C THR A 211 19.69 20.54 -9.88
N TYR A 212 20.25 19.33 -9.70
CA TYR A 212 20.66 18.46 -10.82
C TYR A 212 19.45 17.95 -11.61
N ARG A 213 18.39 17.55 -10.91
CA ARG A 213 17.13 17.11 -11.52
C ARG A 213 16.50 18.20 -12.40
N CYS A 214 16.43 19.43 -11.89
CA CYS A 214 15.93 20.57 -12.68
C CYS A 214 16.78 20.88 -13.91
N GLU A 215 18.12 20.71 -13.86
CA GLU A 215 18.98 20.89 -15.02
C GLU A 215 18.74 19.78 -16.06
N ALA A 216 18.61 18.52 -15.64
CA ALA A 216 18.28 17.40 -16.51
C ALA A 216 16.92 17.60 -17.20
N LEU A 217 15.88 17.97 -16.45
CA LEU A 217 14.55 18.23 -17.01
C LEU A 217 14.52 19.34 -18.05
N LYS A 218 15.27 20.42 -17.85
CA LYS A 218 15.41 21.49 -18.85
C LYS A 218 16.07 21.01 -20.15
N LEU A 219 17.04 20.12 -20.05
CA LEU A 219 17.65 19.52 -21.23
C LEU A 219 16.66 18.58 -21.94
N MET A 220 15.92 17.75 -21.17
CA MET A 220 14.88 16.88 -21.74
C MET A 220 13.79 17.70 -22.47
N GLU A 221 13.33 18.80 -21.87
CA GLU A 221 12.34 19.70 -22.47
C GLU A 221 12.87 20.33 -23.76
N ALA A 222 14.14 20.77 -23.77
CA ALA A 222 14.75 21.40 -24.93
C ALA A 222 14.90 20.48 -26.16
N TYR A 223 14.89 19.18 -25.94
CA TYR A 223 15.00 18.14 -26.98
C TYR A 223 13.72 17.29 -27.10
N ASP A 224 12.59 17.76 -26.58
CA ASP A 224 11.28 17.08 -26.64
C ASP A 224 11.24 15.71 -25.94
N LEU A 225 12.30 15.33 -25.21
CA LEU A 225 12.38 14.09 -24.42
C LEU A 225 11.45 14.11 -23.20
N ALA A 226 10.96 15.28 -22.84
CA ALA A 226 9.98 15.45 -21.77
C ALA A 226 8.57 15.04 -22.21
N ALA A 227 8.33 14.89 -23.52
CA ALA A 227 7.03 14.52 -24.01
C ALA A 227 6.66 13.08 -23.56
N TRP A 228 5.42 12.91 -23.13
CA TRP A 228 4.89 11.63 -22.77
C TRP A 228 4.84 10.70 -23.99
N GLY A 229 5.62 9.60 -23.98
CA GLY A 229 5.70 8.65 -25.10
C GLY A 229 6.71 9.01 -26.20
N ALA A 230 7.63 9.93 -25.96
CA ALA A 230 8.78 10.14 -26.84
C ALA A 230 9.72 8.92 -26.76
N ASP A 231 9.55 7.99 -27.68
CA ASP A 231 10.40 6.79 -27.78
C ASP A 231 11.58 7.02 -28.76
N ASP A 232 11.67 8.19 -29.42
CA ASP A 232 12.70 8.50 -30.43
C ASP A 232 13.71 9.51 -29.88
N ASP A 233 14.80 8.99 -29.31
CA ASP A 233 16.02 9.77 -29.02
C ASP A 233 17.02 9.80 -30.19
N ASP A 234 16.65 9.24 -31.33
CA ASP A 234 17.49 9.13 -32.55
C ASP A 234 18.05 10.49 -33.07
N ASP A 235 17.35 11.60 -32.77
CA ASP A 235 17.76 12.96 -33.18
C ASP A 235 18.48 13.74 -32.07
N VAL A 236 18.67 13.16 -30.86
CA VAL A 236 19.32 13.83 -29.71
C VAL A 236 20.83 13.54 -29.75
N PRO A 237 21.70 14.56 -29.67
CA PRO A 237 23.14 14.33 -29.65
C PRO A 237 23.56 13.49 -28.40
N ASP A 238 24.43 12.49 -28.60
CA ASP A 238 24.96 11.63 -27.56
C ASP A 238 25.50 12.43 -26.36
N GLU A 239 26.18 13.56 -26.61
CA GLU A 239 26.69 14.44 -25.53
C GLU A 239 25.59 15.02 -24.64
N VAL A 240 24.37 15.21 -25.18
CA VAL A 240 23.21 15.69 -24.41
C VAL A 240 22.64 14.56 -23.59
N LEU A 241 22.48 13.37 -24.14
CA LEU A 241 22.05 12.18 -23.45
C LEU A 241 23.01 11.83 -22.29
N ASP A 242 24.31 11.85 -22.53
CA ASP A 242 25.34 11.65 -21.52
C ASP A 242 25.27 12.71 -20.40
N LYS A 243 25.00 13.95 -20.75
CA LYS A 243 24.83 15.05 -19.78
C LYS A 243 23.59 14.82 -18.92
N ILE A 244 22.46 14.46 -19.51
CA ILE A 244 21.22 14.13 -18.80
C ILE A 244 21.47 12.96 -17.84
N ALA A 245 22.04 11.87 -18.32
CA ALA A 245 22.37 10.69 -17.52
C ALA A 245 23.28 11.04 -16.33
N SER A 246 24.33 11.84 -16.56
CA SER A 246 25.24 12.29 -15.49
C SER A 246 24.53 13.14 -14.44
N LEU A 247 23.60 14.01 -14.82
CA LEU A 247 22.84 14.85 -13.90
C LEU A 247 21.86 14.02 -13.07
N LEU A 248 21.15 13.07 -13.71
CA LEU A 248 20.23 12.17 -13.03
C LEU A 248 20.98 11.24 -12.06
N THR A 249 22.15 10.71 -12.44
CA THR A 249 22.99 9.90 -11.54
C THR A 249 23.36 10.68 -10.29
N LYS A 250 23.86 11.92 -10.43
CA LYS A 250 24.20 12.78 -9.29
C LYS A 250 23.01 13.08 -8.39
N ALA A 251 21.84 13.32 -8.98
CA ALA A 251 20.62 13.54 -8.23
C ALA A 251 20.23 12.27 -7.45
N ASN A 252 20.29 11.10 -8.09
CA ASN A 252 19.92 9.82 -7.50
C ASN A 252 20.88 9.39 -6.38
N ASP A 253 22.19 9.65 -6.52
CA ASP A 253 23.20 9.41 -5.47
C ASP A 253 22.90 10.23 -4.20
N LEU A 254 22.55 11.52 -4.37
CA LEU A 254 22.17 12.38 -3.26
C LEU A 254 20.85 11.94 -2.60
N LEU A 255 19.87 11.52 -3.41
CA LEU A 255 18.60 11.01 -2.90
C LEU A 255 18.74 9.64 -2.23
N ALA A 256 19.68 8.78 -2.67
CA ALA A 256 20.00 7.55 -1.97
C ALA A 256 20.63 7.86 -0.58
N LEU A 257 21.54 8.81 -0.52
CA LEU A 257 22.11 9.25 0.74
C LEU A 257 21.07 9.90 1.67
N ALA A 258 20.12 10.66 1.10
CA ALA A 258 19.01 11.27 1.83
C ALA A 258 18.12 10.20 2.49
N GLU A 259 17.72 9.18 1.72
CA GLU A 259 16.94 8.04 2.22
C GLU A 259 17.69 7.27 3.30
N ASN A 260 18.95 6.87 3.04
CA ASN A 260 19.73 6.05 3.95
C ASN A 260 19.96 6.74 5.30
N SER A 261 20.35 8.02 5.27
CA SER A 261 20.62 8.77 6.50
C SER A 261 19.36 9.04 7.32
N ALA A 262 18.26 9.38 6.67
CA ALA A 262 16.96 9.60 7.34
C ALA A 262 16.39 8.30 7.91
N THR A 263 16.49 7.17 7.19
CA THR A 263 16.03 5.86 7.66
C THR A 263 16.76 5.45 8.94
N ILE A 264 18.09 5.49 8.95
CA ILE A 264 18.89 5.16 10.13
C ILE A 264 18.52 6.08 11.29
N ARG A 265 18.46 7.40 11.06
CA ARG A 265 18.06 8.40 12.06
C ARG A 265 16.69 8.09 12.67
N ASN A 266 15.68 7.85 11.82
CA ASN A 266 14.30 7.64 12.26
C ASN A 266 14.14 6.34 13.05
N ILE A 267 14.81 5.26 12.65
CA ILE A 267 14.87 4.00 13.41
C ILE A 267 15.48 4.20 14.80
N MET A 268 16.62 4.92 14.89
CA MET A 268 17.27 5.21 16.18
C MET A 268 16.37 6.04 17.09
N ILE A 269 15.70 7.06 16.55
CA ILE A 269 14.77 7.92 17.30
C ILE A 269 13.57 7.10 17.79
N ALA A 270 12.99 6.26 16.92
CA ALA A 270 11.84 5.42 17.25
C ALA A 270 12.17 4.43 18.36
N ARG A 271 13.37 3.81 18.33
CA ARG A 271 13.85 2.91 19.38
C ARG A 271 13.96 3.62 20.72
N GLU A 272 14.55 4.80 20.77
CA GLU A 272 14.67 5.57 22.01
C GLU A 272 13.31 6.07 22.52
N ALA A 273 12.39 6.43 21.63
CA ALA A 273 11.03 6.83 21.99
C ALA A 273 10.13 5.63 22.39
N GLY A 274 10.52 4.40 22.07
CA GLY A 274 9.68 3.20 22.18
C GLY A 274 8.47 3.25 21.24
N CYS A 275 8.66 3.76 20.03
CA CYS A 275 7.60 4.01 19.06
C CYS A 275 7.52 2.88 18.03
N ARG A 276 6.31 2.59 17.56
CA ARG A 276 6.08 1.80 16.34
C ARG A 276 6.38 2.69 15.15
N VAL A 277 7.41 2.33 14.36
CA VAL A 277 7.80 3.07 13.15
C VAL A 277 7.59 2.22 11.90
N HIS A 278 7.08 2.84 10.86
CA HIS A 278 6.95 2.26 9.52
C HIS A 278 7.81 3.06 8.55
N ILE A 279 8.74 2.40 7.87
CA ILE A 279 9.59 3.06 6.87
C ILE A 279 8.89 2.91 5.52
N ALA A 280 8.41 4.03 4.99
CA ALA A 280 7.68 4.09 3.74
C ALA A 280 8.62 3.84 2.54
N HIS A 281 8.06 3.24 1.48
CA HIS A 281 8.65 3.07 0.14
C HIS A 281 10.17 2.89 0.10
N VAL A 282 10.72 1.95 0.91
CA VAL A 282 12.15 1.64 0.92
C VAL A 282 12.62 1.30 -0.49
N SER A 283 13.66 1.97 -0.96
CA SER A 283 14.16 1.82 -2.32
C SER A 283 15.62 1.41 -2.43
N THR A 284 16.43 1.60 -1.38
CA THR A 284 17.86 1.28 -1.39
C THR A 284 18.21 0.06 -0.54
N ALA A 285 19.25 -0.67 -0.93
CA ALA A 285 19.80 -1.77 -0.16
C ALA A 285 20.23 -1.34 1.25
N ALA A 286 20.85 -0.17 1.39
CA ALA A 286 21.34 0.31 2.69
C ALA A 286 20.19 0.68 3.65
N ALA A 287 19.10 1.27 3.16
CA ALA A 287 17.92 1.52 3.99
C ALA A 287 17.27 0.21 4.44
N LEU A 288 17.17 -0.79 3.55
CA LEU A 288 16.64 -2.11 3.91
C LEU A 288 17.53 -2.84 4.93
N ASP A 289 18.85 -2.76 4.79
CA ASP A 289 19.79 -3.33 5.75
C ASP A 289 19.67 -2.68 7.13
N ALA A 290 19.39 -1.37 7.20
CA ALA A 290 19.11 -0.70 8.46
C ALA A 290 17.83 -1.24 9.12
N VAL A 291 16.77 -1.49 8.36
CA VAL A 291 15.53 -2.13 8.85
C VAL A 291 15.81 -3.56 9.32
N ARG A 292 16.54 -4.36 8.52
CA ARG A 292 16.91 -5.75 8.88
C ARG A 292 17.66 -5.79 10.19
N SER A 293 18.72 -4.99 10.31
CA SER A 293 19.52 -4.88 11.53
C SER A 293 18.71 -4.44 12.76
N ALA A 294 17.75 -3.55 12.55
CA ALA A 294 16.85 -3.13 13.62
C ALA A 294 15.93 -4.25 14.10
N LYS A 295 15.39 -5.07 13.19
CA LYS A 295 14.58 -6.25 13.52
C LYS A 295 15.40 -7.32 14.25
N GLU A 296 16.59 -7.66 13.75
CA GLU A 296 17.49 -8.64 14.35
C GLU A 296 17.99 -8.26 15.76
N SER A 297 18.05 -6.96 16.06
CA SER A 297 18.51 -6.46 17.35
C SER A 297 17.44 -6.40 18.43
N LEU A 298 16.22 -6.87 18.16
CA LEU A 298 15.20 -7.04 19.20
C LEU A 298 15.67 -8.12 20.18
N SER A 299 15.49 -7.88 21.49
CA SER A 299 15.75 -8.90 22.50
C SER A 299 14.71 -10.04 22.40
N ASP A 300 15.06 -11.22 22.92
CA ASP A 300 14.10 -12.34 22.97
C ASP A 300 12.82 -11.92 23.70
N ASP A 301 12.92 -11.16 24.80
CA ASP A 301 11.76 -10.63 25.55
C ASP A 301 10.91 -9.67 24.69
N GLU A 302 11.53 -8.86 23.82
CA GLU A 302 10.80 -7.99 22.88
C GLU A 302 10.16 -8.81 21.77
N ALA A 303 10.80 -9.88 21.31
CA ALA A 303 10.26 -10.78 20.29
C ALA A 303 9.04 -11.57 20.83
N ASP A 304 9.13 -12.12 22.04
CA ASP A 304 8.04 -12.80 22.72
C ASP A 304 6.86 -11.86 22.94
N TYR A 305 7.15 -10.63 23.38
CA TYR A 305 6.10 -9.62 23.57
C TYR A 305 5.41 -9.24 22.24
N LEU A 306 6.16 -9.12 21.14
CA LEU A 306 5.60 -8.84 19.82
C LEU A 306 4.74 -10.00 19.29
N ALA A 307 5.09 -11.23 19.64
CA ALA A 307 4.26 -12.40 19.35
C ALA A 307 2.93 -12.35 20.13
N ASP A 308 2.97 -12.06 21.43
CA ASP A 308 1.77 -11.91 22.27
C ASP A 308 0.85 -10.78 21.77
N GLU A 309 1.44 -9.67 21.31
CA GLU A 309 0.68 -8.54 20.75
C GLU A 309 0.01 -8.92 19.41
N ALA A 310 0.69 -9.70 18.60
CA ALA A 310 0.14 -10.20 17.33
C ALA A 310 -1.02 -11.18 17.58
N ASP A 311 -0.90 -12.05 18.58
CA ASP A 311 -1.95 -12.98 18.98
C ASP A 311 -3.15 -12.23 19.56
N ALA A 312 -2.92 -11.22 20.41
CA ALA A 312 -3.99 -10.37 20.96
C ALA A 312 -4.70 -9.55 19.87
N ALA A 313 -3.96 -9.05 18.87
CA ALA A 313 -4.54 -8.39 17.72
C ALA A 313 -5.39 -9.35 16.86
N TYR A 314 -4.93 -10.58 16.72
CA TYR A 314 -5.68 -11.65 16.05
C TYR A 314 -6.97 -12.00 16.81
N GLU A 315 -6.91 -12.20 18.14
CA GLU A 315 -8.08 -12.48 18.97
C GLU A 315 -9.10 -11.34 18.93
N ALA A 316 -8.65 -10.09 19.05
CA ALA A 316 -9.53 -8.92 18.92
C ALA A 316 -10.21 -8.86 17.54
N SER A 317 -9.52 -9.30 16.49
CA SER A 317 -10.08 -9.39 15.15
C SER A 317 -11.22 -10.42 15.06
N LEU A 318 -11.12 -11.54 15.77
CA LEU A 318 -12.18 -12.56 15.83
C LEU A 318 -13.45 -12.02 16.50
N ASP A 319 -13.30 -11.14 17.48
CA ASP A 319 -14.42 -10.48 18.19
C ASP A 319 -14.99 -9.29 17.41
N GLY A 320 -14.46 -8.97 16.24
CA GLY A 320 -14.88 -7.85 15.40
C GLY A 320 -14.48 -6.48 15.95
N THR A 321 -13.52 -6.46 16.88
CA THR A 321 -12.96 -5.23 17.45
C THR A 321 -11.61 -4.92 16.84
N ARG A 322 -11.25 -3.65 16.82
CA ARG A 322 -9.90 -3.24 16.44
C ARG A 322 -8.99 -3.34 17.65
N TYR A 323 -7.93 -4.12 17.54
CA TYR A 323 -6.88 -4.14 18.55
C TYR A 323 -6.20 -2.77 18.62
N VAL A 324 -6.12 -2.23 19.82
CA VAL A 324 -5.33 -1.05 20.14
C VAL A 324 -4.37 -1.48 21.25
N PRO A 325 -3.05 -1.45 21.01
CA PRO A 325 -2.09 -1.78 22.06
C PRO A 325 -2.35 -0.95 23.32
N GLU A 326 -2.38 -1.61 24.48
CA GLU A 326 -2.50 -0.88 25.72
C GLU A 326 -1.37 0.13 25.88
N ALA A 327 -1.68 1.35 26.32
CA ALA A 327 -0.68 2.34 26.69
C ALA A 327 0.06 1.86 27.94
N ARG A 328 1.25 1.28 27.78
CA ARG A 328 2.12 0.89 28.90
C ARG A 328 3.24 1.90 29.07
N GLU A 329 3.80 1.96 30.27
CA GLU A 329 4.97 2.79 30.58
C GLU A 329 6.26 2.26 29.95
N GLU A 330 6.28 1.01 29.44
CA GLU A 330 7.45 0.40 28.80
C GLU A 330 7.56 0.77 27.32
N LYS A 331 8.77 1.05 26.87
CA LYS A 331 9.11 1.41 25.48
C LYS A 331 8.83 0.24 24.55
N ARG A 332 7.97 0.43 23.54
CA ARG A 332 7.50 -0.60 22.61
C ARG A 332 7.98 -0.33 21.19
N PHE A 333 9.28 -0.34 21.01
CA PHE A 333 9.84 -0.19 19.67
C PHE A 333 9.45 -1.36 18.77
N ARG A 334 8.96 -1.04 17.59
CA ARG A 334 8.75 -1.99 16.50
C ARG A 334 9.02 -1.28 15.18
N VAL A 335 9.76 -1.93 14.29
CA VAL A 335 10.00 -1.41 12.93
C VAL A 335 9.34 -2.31 11.90
N THR A 336 8.63 -1.69 10.98
CA THR A 336 8.09 -2.30 9.76
C THR A 336 8.48 -1.46 8.56
N CYS A 337 8.43 -2.03 7.36
CA CYS A 337 8.68 -1.26 6.14
C CYS A 337 7.83 -1.76 4.97
N GLU A 338 7.69 -0.87 4.00
CA GLU A 338 7.05 -1.19 2.73
C GLU A 338 7.99 -0.96 1.54
N VAL A 339 7.73 -1.70 0.47
CA VAL A 339 8.32 -1.46 -0.86
C VAL A 339 7.20 -1.27 -1.87
N THR A 340 7.50 -0.64 -3.00
CA THR A 340 6.48 -0.40 -4.01
C THR A 340 6.60 -1.36 -5.19
N PRO A 341 5.50 -1.65 -5.92
CA PRO A 341 5.53 -2.48 -7.12
C PRO A 341 6.53 -2.00 -8.16
N HIS A 342 6.68 -0.68 -8.31
CA HIS A 342 7.59 -0.11 -9.30
C HIS A 342 9.07 -0.27 -8.92
N HIS A 343 9.45 -0.17 -7.65
CA HIS A 343 10.82 -0.47 -7.21
C HIS A 343 11.17 -1.96 -7.30
N LEU A 344 10.18 -2.85 -7.31
CA LEU A 344 10.39 -4.29 -7.54
C LEU A 344 10.53 -4.65 -9.02
N ALA A 345 9.88 -3.89 -9.90
CA ALA A 345 9.76 -4.21 -11.32
C ALA A 345 10.74 -3.46 -12.22
N LEU A 346 11.22 -2.29 -11.81
CA LEU A 346 11.94 -1.35 -12.67
C LEU A 346 13.26 -0.90 -12.04
N CYS A 347 14.23 -0.63 -12.91
CA CYS A 347 15.50 0.02 -12.58
C CYS A 347 15.57 1.41 -13.20
N GLY A 348 16.39 2.29 -12.66
CA GLY A 348 16.59 3.64 -13.18
C GLY A 348 17.23 3.69 -14.56
N THR A 349 17.89 2.61 -14.98
CA THR A 349 18.45 2.46 -16.33
C THR A 349 17.40 2.13 -17.38
N ASP A 350 16.30 1.48 -16.97
CA ASP A 350 15.27 1.02 -17.90
C ASP A 350 14.26 2.13 -18.24
N GLU A 351 14.12 3.12 -17.34
CA GLU A 351 13.12 4.17 -17.45
C GLU A 351 13.71 5.54 -17.03
N PRO A 352 14.60 6.13 -17.85
CA PRO A 352 15.27 7.37 -17.48
C PRO A 352 14.40 8.63 -17.59
N PHE A 353 13.21 8.53 -18.22
CA PHE A 353 12.40 9.68 -18.62
C PHE A 353 11.32 10.10 -17.61
N ILE A 354 10.62 11.19 -17.94
CA ILE A 354 9.63 11.86 -17.07
C ILE A 354 8.51 10.94 -16.62
N ARG A 355 8.06 9.99 -17.45
CA ARG A 355 7.00 9.04 -17.05
C ARG A 355 7.38 8.18 -15.86
N ALA A 356 8.67 7.92 -15.66
CA ALA A 356 9.21 7.17 -14.53
C ALA A 356 9.76 8.07 -13.40
N LEU A 357 9.56 9.39 -13.48
CA LEU A 357 9.96 10.32 -12.43
C LEU A 357 9.12 10.07 -11.17
N VAL A 358 9.75 9.52 -10.15
CA VAL A 358 9.16 9.16 -8.86
C VAL A 358 10.10 9.56 -7.73
N ASN A 359 9.62 9.61 -6.51
CA ASN A 359 10.42 9.86 -5.31
C ASN A 359 9.97 8.92 -4.17
N PRO A 360 10.86 8.02 -3.68
CA PRO A 360 12.26 7.81 -4.09
C PRO A 360 12.41 7.45 -5.56
N PRO A 361 13.54 7.81 -6.21
CA PRO A 361 13.75 7.45 -7.62
C PRO A 361 13.95 5.94 -7.78
N LEU A 362 13.69 5.44 -9.00
CA LEU A 362 14.07 4.08 -9.37
C LEU A 362 15.58 3.91 -9.17
N ARG A 363 15.98 2.82 -8.53
CA ARG A 363 17.37 2.58 -8.13
C ARG A 363 18.10 1.64 -9.11
N SER A 364 19.28 1.22 -8.71
CA SER A 364 20.08 0.25 -9.46
C SER A 364 19.44 -1.14 -9.45
N GLU A 365 19.90 -2.01 -10.35
CA GLU A 365 19.53 -3.43 -10.33
C GLU A 365 19.99 -4.10 -9.03
N ASP A 366 21.15 -3.72 -8.48
CA ASP A 366 21.64 -4.27 -7.21
C ASP A 366 20.71 -3.93 -6.05
N ASP A 367 20.21 -2.69 -5.97
CA ASP A 367 19.20 -2.31 -4.98
C ASP A 367 17.92 -3.13 -5.16
N ARG A 368 17.41 -3.25 -6.40
CA ARG A 368 16.21 -4.03 -6.70
C ARG A 368 16.34 -5.48 -6.27
N VAL A 369 17.48 -6.12 -6.51
CA VAL A 369 17.75 -7.50 -6.09
C VAL A 369 17.66 -7.62 -4.56
N VAL A 370 18.25 -6.69 -3.81
CA VAL A 370 18.19 -6.70 -2.34
C VAL A 370 16.76 -6.49 -1.82
N LEU A 371 15.94 -5.66 -2.48
CA LEU A 371 14.53 -5.52 -2.12
C LEU A 371 13.77 -6.84 -2.31
N LEU A 372 14.02 -7.56 -3.42
CA LEU A 372 13.44 -8.89 -3.68
C LEU A 372 13.88 -9.93 -2.64
N GLU A 373 15.12 -9.88 -2.17
CA GLU A 373 15.60 -10.71 -1.07
C GLU A 373 14.87 -10.38 0.23
N GLY A 374 14.67 -9.10 0.54
CA GLY A 374 13.93 -8.66 1.72
C GLY A 374 12.46 -9.10 1.75
N LEU A 375 11.84 -9.30 0.59
CA LEU A 375 10.52 -9.93 0.51
C LEU A 375 10.54 -11.41 0.89
N ARG A 376 11.64 -12.12 0.58
CA ARG A 376 11.78 -13.55 0.84
C ARG A 376 12.15 -13.84 2.30
N ASP A 377 13.06 -13.06 2.86
CA ASP A 377 13.57 -13.25 4.22
C ASP A 377 12.67 -12.67 5.31
N GLY A 378 11.63 -11.90 4.93
CA GLY A 378 10.69 -11.29 5.87
C GLY A 378 11.11 -9.91 6.39
N THR A 379 12.20 -9.34 5.90
CA THR A 379 12.60 -7.96 6.23
C THR A 379 11.57 -6.96 5.76
N VAL A 380 11.01 -7.15 4.55
CA VAL A 380 9.91 -6.35 4.02
C VAL A 380 8.58 -6.91 4.51
N ASP A 381 7.75 -6.04 5.10
CA ASP A 381 6.46 -6.40 5.66
C ASP A 381 5.30 -6.21 4.68
N VAL A 382 5.33 -5.15 3.86
CA VAL A 382 4.21 -4.69 3.05
C VAL A 382 4.65 -4.34 1.63
N ILE A 383 3.75 -4.58 0.67
CA ILE A 383 3.80 -3.95 -0.65
C ILE A 383 2.72 -2.88 -0.68
N ALA A 384 3.10 -1.61 -0.78
CA ALA A 384 2.21 -0.46 -0.92
C ALA A 384 2.48 0.26 -2.24
N THR A 385 1.48 0.91 -2.81
CA THR A 385 1.61 1.40 -4.19
C THR A 385 2.36 2.71 -4.32
N ASP A 386 2.30 3.56 -3.31
CA ASP A 386 2.63 4.98 -3.43
C ASP A 386 1.90 5.61 -4.64
N HIS A 387 0.61 5.28 -4.78
CA HIS A 387 -0.22 5.86 -5.83
C HIS A 387 -0.27 7.38 -5.70
N ALA A 388 0.42 8.06 -6.60
CA ALA A 388 0.63 9.51 -6.56
C ALA A 388 0.29 10.17 -7.91
N PRO A 389 -1.01 10.26 -8.24
CA PRO A 389 -1.46 10.75 -9.54
C PRO A 389 -1.12 12.23 -9.74
N HIS A 390 -0.75 12.56 -10.97
CA HIS A 390 -0.43 13.89 -11.44
C HIS A 390 -1.07 14.14 -12.81
N THR A 391 -1.32 15.41 -13.11
CA THR A 391 -1.66 15.81 -14.48
C THR A 391 -0.43 15.67 -15.39
N LEU A 392 -0.63 15.60 -16.70
CA LEU A 392 0.51 15.60 -17.64
C LEU A 392 1.35 16.89 -17.53
N GLU A 393 0.71 18.04 -17.28
CA GLU A 393 1.39 19.31 -17.06
C GLU A 393 2.29 19.25 -15.80
N ASP A 394 1.79 18.67 -14.69
CA ASP A 394 2.60 18.45 -13.49
C ASP A 394 3.81 17.57 -13.79
N LYS A 395 3.64 16.48 -14.55
CA LYS A 395 4.74 15.57 -14.91
C LYS A 395 5.81 16.26 -15.75
N VAL A 396 5.40 17.02 -16.77
CA VAL A 396 6.33 17.82 -17.60
C VAL A 396 7.05 18.87 -16.77
N SER A 397 6.39 19.44 -15.76
CA SER A 397 7.03 20.37 -14.82
C SER A 397 7.92 19.70 -13.77
N GLY A 398 8.03 18.37 -13.80
CA GLY A 398 8.95 17.59 -12.95
C GLY A 398 8.36 17.10 -11.62
N SER A 399 7.04 17.03 -11.49
CA SER A 399 6.42 16.45 -10.29
C SER A 399 6.67 14.95 -10.22
N PRO A 400 7.28 14.42 -9.13
CA PRO A 400 7.49 12.98 -8.95
C PRO A 400 6.19 12.27 -8.56
N GLY A 401 6.06 11.01 -8.98
CA GLY A 401 4.92 10.15 -8.69
C GLY A 401 4.11 9.80 -9.92
N PHE A 402 3.43 8.65 -9.86
CA PHE A 402 2.56 8.18 -10.94
C PHE A 402 1.42 7.31 -10.40
N THR A 403 0.52 6.93 -11.30
CA THR A 403 -0.64 6.10 -10.99
C THR A 403 -0.22 4.64 -10.81
N GLY A 404 -0.48 4.03 -9.67
CA GLY A 404 -0.02 2.67 -9.31
C GLY A 404 -1.12 1.68 -8.93
N LEU A 405 -2.27 2.12 -8.39
CA LEU A 405 -3.31 1.24 -7.84
C LEU A 405 -3.81 0.18 -8.83
N GLU A 406 -4.16 0.57 -10.06
CA GLU A 406 -4.81 -0.31 -11.04
C GLU A 406 -3.86 -1.35 -11.66
N THR A 407 -2.54 -1.19 -11.46
CA THR A 407 -1.52 -2.10 -12.00
C THR A 407 -0.80 -2.91 -10.91
N ALA A 408 -0.96 -2.55 -9.63
CA ALA A 408 -0.17 -3.09 -8.53
C ALA A 408 -0.16 -4.62 -8.46
N PHE A 409 -1.36 -5.24 -8.45
CA PHE A 409 -1.45 -6.71 -8.41
C PHE A 409 -0.78 -7.34 -9.62
N ALA A 410 -1.08 -6.84 -10.83
CA ALA A 410 -0.52 -7.42 -12.06
C ALA A 410 1.01 -7.28 -12.13
N VAL A 411 1.58 -6.15 -11.74
CA VAL A 411 3.03 -5.93 -11.66
C VAL A 411 3.64 -6.92 -10.66
N CYS A 412 3.11 -6.99 -9.44
CA CYS A 412 3.60 -7.90 -8.42
C CYS A 412 3.44 -9.37 -8.83
N ASN A 413 2.31 -9.75 -9.41
CA ASN A 413 2.10 -11.12 -9.88
C ASN A 413 3.07 -11.48 -11.01
N THR A 414 3.29 -10.56 -11.97
CA THR A 414 4.24 -10.75 -13.07
C THR A 414 5.67 -10.96 -12.56
N VAL A 415 6.15 -10.04 -11.71
CA VAL A 415 7.54 -10.04 -11.25
C VAL A 415 7.79 -11.12 -10.20
N LEU A 416 6.88 -11.24 -9.24
CA LEU A 416 7.12 -12.06 -8.04
C LEU A 416 6.64 -13.50 -8.22
N VAL A 417 5.40 -13.71 -8.66
CA VAL A 417 4.81 -15.05 -8.73
C VAL A 417 5.15 -15.71 -10.05
N ALA A 418 4.77 -15.13 -11.19
CA ALA A 418 5.07 -15.66 -12.51
C ALA A 418 6.58 -15.64 -12.80
N GLY A 419 7.31 -14.66 -12.29
CA GLY A 419 8.77 -14.58 -12.32
C GLY A 419 9.50 -15.51 -11.34
N GLY A 420 8.76 -16.31 -10.53
CA GLY A 420 9.31 -17.32 -9.64
C GLY A 420 10.10 -16.79 -8.44
N GLN A 421 9.90 -15.54 -8.06
CA GLN A 421 10.60 -14.90 -6.94
C GLN A 421 9.95 -15.21 -5.59
N LEU A 422 8.60 -15.31 -5.55
CA LEU A 422 7.80 -15.61 -4.37
C LEU A 422 6.65 -16.57 -4.70
N GLY A 423 6.15 -17.28 -3.68
CA GLY A 423 4.88 -18.00 -3.79
C GLY A 423 3.69 -17.04 -3.63
N ALA A 424 2.55 -17.39 -4.24
CA ALA A 424 1.32 -16.60 -4.21
C ALA A 424 0.80 -16.34 -2.78
N LYS A 425 0.96 -17.27 -1.84
CA LYS A 425 0.64 -17.11 -0.41
C LYS A 425 1.43 -15.96 0.22
N ARG A 426 2.71 -15.83 -0.09
CA ARG A 426 3.54 -14.73 0.42
C ARG A 426 3.11 -13.40 -0.18
N LEU A 427 2.75 -13.36 -1.46
CA LEU A 427 2.19 -12.16 -2.09
C LEU A 427 0.89 -11.73 -1.38
N SER A 428 -0.02 -12.66 -1.09
CA SER A 428 -1.24 -12.38 -0.33
C SER A 428 -0.93 -11.82 1.06
N ALA A 429 0.06 -12.39 1.78
CA ALA A 429 0.48 -11.86 3.06
C ALA A 429 0.95 -10.40 2.96
N LEU A 430 1.80 -10.08 1.99
CA LEU A 430 2.39 -8.75 1.79
C LEU A 430 1.37 -7.67 1.38
N MET A 431 0.31 -8.05 0.65
CA MET A 431 -0.70 -7.12 0.16
C MET A 431 -1.99 -7.10 0.99
N SER A 432 -2.19 -8.06 1.91
CA SER A 432 -3.45 -8.17 2.67
C SER A 432 -3.23 -8.43 4.15
N ALA A 433 -2.68 -9.57 4.54
CA ALA A 433 -2.62 -9.98 5.95
C ALA A 433 -1.69 -9.10 6.79
N ASN A 434 -0.49 -8.81 6.31
CA ASN A 434 0.48 -8.01 7.03
C ASN A 434 0.03 -6.55 7.24
N PRO A 435 -0.42 -5.82 6.18
CA PRO A 435 -0.94 -4.47 6.40
C PRO A 435 -2.16 -4.46 7.32
N ALA A 436 -3.04 -5.48 7.27
CA ALA A 436 -4.14 -5.60 8.20
C ALA A 436 -3.67 -5.71 9.67
N ARG A 437 -2.67 -6.57 9.95
CA ARG A 437 -2.08 -6.72 11.28
C ARG A 437 -1.41 -5.45 11.77
N ILE A 438 -0.62 -4.79 10.91
CA ILE A 438 0.08 -3.55 11.25
C ILE A 438 -0.93 -2.47 11.66
N LEU A 439 -2.03 -2.36 10.91
CA LEU A 439 -3.08 -1.36 11.16
C LEU A 439 -4.12 -1.79 12.20
N GLY A 440 -4.09 -3.05 12.68
CA GLY A 440 -5.08 -3.61 13.63
C GLY A 440 -6.48 -3.72 13.01
N LEU A 441 -6.59 -4.23 11.78
CA LEU A 441 -7.85 -4.40 11.06
C LEU A 441 -8.30 -5.86 11.08
N ASN A 442 -9.61 -6.08 11.22
CA ASN A 442 -10.20 -7.41 11.11
C ASN A 442 -10.37 -7.86 9.64
N LYS A 443 -9.28 -7.89 8.90
CA LYS A 443 -9.22 -8.13 7.44
C LYS A 443 -7.97 -8.91 7.07
N GLY A 444 -7.82 -9.21 5.80
CA GLY A 444 -6.56 -9.68 5.20
C GLY A 444 -6.38 -11.19 5.17
N VAL A 445 -7.33 -11.97 5.71
CA VAL A 445 -7.33 -13.45 5.65
C VAL A 445 -8.73 -13.99 5.35
N LEU A 446 -8.80 -15.20 4.78
CA LEU A 446 -10.04 -15.92 4.53
C LEU A 446 -10.36 -16.82 5.74
N ALA A 447 -10.87 -16.24 6.82
CA ALA A 447 -11.18 -16.98 8.04
C ALA A 447 -12.55 -16.57 8.60
N PRO A 448 -13.27 -17.49 9.31
CA PRO A 448 -14.51 -17.14 9.97
C PRO A 448 -14.35 -15.99 10.95
N GLY A 449 -15.30 -15.04 10.94
CA GLY A 449 -15.30 -13.85 11.81
C GLY A 449 -14.63 -12.62 11.18
N PHE A 450 -13.79 -12.79 10.15
CA PHE A 450 -13.16 -11.69 9.45
C PHE A 450 -14.15 -10.96 8.51
N ASP A 451 -13.85 -9.70 8.20
CA ASP A 451 -14.62 -8.90 7.25
C ASP A 451 -14.61 -9.57 5.87
N ALA A 452 -15.76 -9.55 5.21
CA ALA A 452 -15.92 -10.14 3.88
C ALA A 452 -15.46 -9.15 2.79
N ASP A 453 -14.20 -8.74 2.87
CA ASP A 453 -13.49 -7.99 1.85
C ASP A 453 -12.71 -8.98 0.98
N ILE A 454 -13.20 -9.22 -0.24
CA ILE A 454 -12.76 -10.34 -1.07
C ILE A 454 -12.51 -9.82 -2.48
N VAL A 455 -11.35 -10.13 -3.04
CA VAL A 455 -10.99 -9.86 -4.43
C VAL A 455 -10.99 -11.17 -5.24
N PHE A 456 -11.52 -11.11 -6.44
CA PHE A 456 -11.44 -12.17 -7.45
C PHE A 456 -10.37 -11.78 -8.47
N VAL A 457 -9.41 -12.65 -8.67
CA VAL A 457 -8.35 -12.43 -9.64
C VAL A 457 -8.23 -13.61 -10.59
N ASP A 458 -7.82 -13.33 -11.82
CA ASP A 458 -7.26 -14.33 -12.73
C ASP A 458 -5.73 -14.15 -12.71
N PRO A 459 -4.96 -15.02 -12.03
CA PRO A 459 -3.52 -14.87 -11.92
C PRO A 459 -2.75 -15.23 -13.20
N GLU A 460 -3.42 -15.82 -14.19
CA GLU A 460 -2.80 -16.26 -15.45
C GLU A 460 -3.16 -15.35 -16.65
N GLU A 461 -4.19 -14.50 -16.50
CA GLU A 461 -4.62 -13.62 -17.59
C GLU A 461 -3.53 -12.63 -17.97
N LYS A 462 -3.19 -12.63 -19.27
CA LYS A 462 -2.27 -11.67 -19.88
C LYS A 462 -3.05 -10.52 -20.47
N TRP A 463 -2.61 -9.31 -20.20
CA TRP A 463 -3.22 -8.11 -20.73
C TRP A 463 -2.20 -6.99 -20.90
N THR A 464 -2.46 -6.10 -21.84
CA THR A 464 -1.65 -4.90 -22.05
C THR A 464 -2.22 -3.75 -21.26
N VAL A 465 -1.38 -3.04 -20.54
CA VAL A 465 -1.78 -1.85 -19.78
C VAL A 465 -2.18 -0.75 -20.75
N ASP A 466 -3.36 -0.19 -20.54
CA ASP A 466 -3.86 1.00 -21.23
C ASP A 466 -4.20 2.05 -20.16
N ALA A 467 -3.28 2.97 -19.91
CA ALA A 467 -3.46 4.01 -18.90
C ALA A 467 -4.62 4.96 -19.23
N SER A 468 -5.01 5.07 -20.50
CA SER A 468 -6.16 5.90 -20.90
C SER A 468 -7.48 5.38 -20.32
N ALA A 469 -7.58 4.06 -20.10
CA ALA A 469 -8.74 3.37 -19.56
C ALA A 469 -8.79 3.39 -18.01
N PHE A 470 -7.79 3.88 -17.30
CA PHE A 470 -7.79 3.91 -15.84
C PHE A 470 -8.92 4.75 -15.25
N PHE A 471 -9.43 4.37 -14.09
CA PHE A 471 -10.38 5.16 -13.31
C PHE A 471 -9.72 6.35 -12.64
N SER A 472 -8.44 6.25 -12.25
CA SER A 472 -7.65 7.37 -11.78
C SER A 472 -7.64 8.50 -12.81
N LYS A 473 -7.67 9.75 -12.33
CA LYS A 473 -7.50 10.92 -13.19
C LYS A 473 -6.07 11.01 -13.74
N GLY A 474 -5.08 10.60 -12.96
CA GLY A 474 -3.70 10.47 -13.42
C GLY A 474 -3.59 9.36 -14.46
N LYS A 475 -2.89 9.67 -15.58
CA LYS A 475 -2.64 8.70 -16.66
C LYS A 475 -1.14 8.39 -16.80
N ALA A 476 -0.33 9.00 -15.94
CA ALA A 476 1.10 8.81 -15.94
C ALA A 476 1.48 7.51 -15.22
N THR A 477 2.02 6.53 -15.94
CA THR A 477 2.58 5.30 -15.39
C THR A 477 3.66 4.75 -16.33
N PRO A 478 4.79 4.22 -15.80
CA PRO A 478 5.82 3.58 -16.63
C PRO A 478 5.39 2.21 -17.18
N PHE A 479 4.21 1.73 -16.79
CA PHE A 479 3.70 0.44 -17.25
C PHE A 479 2.77 0.53 -18.46
N ASP A 480 2.45 1.73 -18.94
CA ASP A 480 1.60 1.92 -20.11
C ASP A 480 2.15 1.19 -21.34
N GLY A 481 1.32 0.45 -22.06
CA GLY A 481 1.70 -0.39 -23.19
C GLY A 481 2.43 -1.70 -22.84
N ARG A 482 2.76 -1.98 -21.58
CA ARG A 482 3.43 -3.22 -21.16
C ARG A 482 2.44 -4.37 -20.99
N GLU A 483 2.82 -5.59 -21.40
CA GLU A 483 2.09 -6.82 -21.10
C GLU A 483 2.39 -7.23 -19.66
N LEU A 484 1.32 -7.42 -18.88
CA LEU A 484 1.38 -7.92 -17.51
C LEU A 484 0.55 -9.21 -17.38
N VAL A 485 0.86 -10.00 -16.34
CA VAL A 485 0.19 -11.25 -16.01
C VAL A 485 -0.55 -11.10 -14.69
N GLY A 486 -1.82 -11.46 -14.67
CA GLY A 486 -2.72 -11.34 -13.54
C GLY A 486 -3.65 -10.15 -13.65
N LYS A 487 -4.95 -10.39 -13.43
CA LYS A 487 -5.97 -9.35 -13.55
C LYS A 487 -7.01 -9.45 -12.46
N VAL A 488 -7.37 -8.29 -11.90
CA VAL A 488 -8.50 -8.17 -10.98
C VAL A 488 -9.80 -8.23 -11.77
N LYS A 489 -10.72 -9.11 -11.38
CA LYS A 489 -12.00 -9.32 -12.04
C LYS A 489 -13.17 -8.75 -11.26
N GLU A 490 -13.23 -8.97 -9.95
CA GLU A 490 -14.29 -8.45 -9.09
C GLU A 490 -13.74 -8.09 -7.71
N LEU A 491 -14.38 -7.14 -7.04
CA LEU A 491 -14.10 -6.80 -5.65
C LEU A 491 -15.39 -6.73 -4.86
N PHE A 492 -15.37 -7.34 -3.67
CA PHE A 492 -16.41 -7.23 -2.66
C PHE A 492 -15.82 -6.56 -1.41
N VAL A 493 -16.54 -5.60 -0.84
CA VAL A 493 -16.23 -4.94 0.42
C VAL A 493 -17.42 -5.07 1.35
N GLY A 494 -17.21 -5.60 2.55
CA GLY A 494 -18.27 -5.92 3.49
C GLY A 494 -19.37 -6.79 2.86
N GLY A 495 -19.00 -7.80 2.06
CA GLY A 495 -19.91 -8.69 1.36
C GLY A 495 -20.70 -8.03 0.22
N ARG A 496 -20.40 -6.80 -0.18
CA ARG A 496 -21.09 -6.10 -1.28
C ARG A 496 -20.13 -5.97 -2.45
N ARG A 497 -20.59 -6.34 -3.67
CA ARG A 497 -19.81 -6.13 -4.89
C ARG A 497 -19.70 -4.64 -5.18
N VAL A 498 -18.46 -4.12 -5.15
CA VAL A 498 -18.12 -2.71 -5.42
C VAL A 498 -17.45 -2.51 -6.77
N PHE A 499 -16.89 -3.58 -7.33
CA PHE A 499 -16.27 -3.56 -8.66
C PHE A 499 -16.51 -4.86 -9.41
N ARG A 500 -16.70 -4.74 -10.72
CA ARG A 500 -16.67 -5.85 -11.68
C ARG A 500 -16.05 -5.35 -12.97
N TYR A 501 -15.02 -6.05 -13.42
CA TYR A 501 -14.44 -5.81 -14.73
C TYR A 501 -15.48 -6.20 -15.81
N SER A 502 -15.73 -5.32 -16.77
CA SER A 502 -16.53 -5.60 -17.97
C SER A 502 -15.60 -5.61 -19.17
N ASP A 503 -15.59 -6.72 -19.88
CA ASP A 503 -14.85 -6.87 -21.15
C ASP A 503 -15.31 -5.83 -22.19
#